data_75549fcdd330ad9da605ec5ea4b1c9f2
#
_entry.id   75549fcdd330ad9da605ec5ea4b1c9f2
#
_cell.length_a   1.000
_cell.length_b   1.000
_cell.length_c   1.000
_cell.angle_alpha   90.00
_cell.angle_beta   90.00
_cell.angle_gamma   90.00
#
_symmetry.space_group_name_H-M   'P 1'
#
loop_
_entity.id
_entity.type
_entity.pdbx_description
1 polymer ?
#
loop_
_entity_poly.entity_id
_entity_poly.type
_entity_poly.pdbx_seq_one_letter_code
_entity_poly.pdbx_strand_id
1 'polypeptide(L)'
;MLGSRLGVSFGLHAGQTSDGPGGWWIFDAPECHLPLDRRVLVPDIAGWRRERMPEPPSDSHKFLTVPDWVCEVLSPSTQSHDMLRKMPIYLASGVSCVWIVDPRERRVEVYRAGDGEWLDVVAVEGQGLARLPPFDAVELDMAPWFAS
;
A
#
# COMPACT_ATOMS: atom_id res chain seq x y z
N MET A 1 1.69 15.97 -2.86
CA MET A 1 1.16 14.73 -3.39
C MET A 1 0.85 13.76 -2.28
N LEU A 2 -0.31 13.12 -2.34
CA LEU A 2 -0.74 12.26 -1.24
C LEU A 2 0.16 11.05 -1.02
N GLY A 3 0.67 10.46 -2.09
CA GLY A 3 1.60 9.35 -1.95
C GLY A 3 2.80 9.71 -1.10
N SER A 4 3.36 10.89 -1.31
CA SER A 4 4.50 11.35 -0.52
C SER A 4 4.11 11.59 0.93
N ARG A 5 2.91 12.10 1.17
CA ARG A 5 2.43 12.30 2.54
C ARG A 5 2.28 10.99 3.27
N LEU A 6 1.78 9.96 2.58
CA LEU A 6 1.66 8.63 3.17
C LEU A 6 3.05 8.07 3.48
N GLY A 7 4.00 8.22 2.58
CA GLY A 7 5.35 7.78 2.80
C GLY A 7 5.96 8.45 4.02
N VAL A 8 5.76 9.75 4.17
CA VAL A 8 6.24 10.49 5.33
C VAL A 8 5.56 10.01 6.60
N SER A 9 4.24 9.73 6.53
CA SER A 9 3.52 9.24 7.70
C SER A 9 4.04 7.93 8.22
N PHE A 10 4.59 7.09 7.38
CA PHE A 10 5.17 5.85 7.83
C PHE A 10 6.59 6.06 8.33
N GLY A 11 6.96 7.36 8.40
CA GLY A 11 8.12 7.62 9.10
C GLY A 11 9.30 7.15 8.45
N LEU A 12 9.62 7.61 7.52
CA LEU A 12 10.70 7.50 7.14
C LEU A 12 11.34 6.52 6.87
N HIS A 13 10.92 6.07 6.58
CA HIS A 13 11.01 5.37 6.91
C HIS A 13 11.37 4.21 6.09
N ALA A 14 11.03 4.17 4.88
CA ALA A 14 11.42 3.28 3.90
C ALA A 14 12.83 2.91 4.04
N GLY A 15 13.09 1.74 4.43
CA GLY A 15 14.42 1.20 4.42
C GLY A 15 15.40 1.77 5.41
N GLN A 16 15.00 2.73 6.18
CA GLN A 16 15.95 3.39 7.04
C GLN A 16 16.11 2.75 8.38
N THR A 17 15.09 2.10 8.85
CA THR A 17 15.12 1.61 10.21
C THR A 17 14.32 0.35 10.35
N SER A 18 14.61 -0.42 11.34
CA SER A 18 13.83 -1.58 11.68
C SER A 18 12.65 -1.20 12.56
N ASP A 19 12.58 0.06 12.96
CA ASP A 19 11.47 0.49 13.78
C ASP A 19 10.35 1.03 12.95
N GLY A 20 9.23 1.11 13.48
CA GLY A 20 7.97 1.56 13.12
C GLY A 20 7.72 2.06 11.72
N PRO A 21 7.08 1.32 10.91
CA PRO A 21 6.69 -0.05 11.10
C PRO A 21 7.89 -0.94 10.84
N GLY A 22 8.47 -1.42 11.89
CA GLY A 22 9.70 -2.18 11.82
C GLY A 22 9.59 -3.38 10.92
N GLY A 23 10.66 -3.68 10.24
CA GLY A 23 10.71 -4.85 9.40
C GLY A 23 10.12 -4.68 8.01
N TRP A 24 9.89 -3.46 7.57
CA TRP A 24 9.32 -3.18 6.26
C TRP A 24 10.22 -2.31 5.40
N TRP A 25 10.18 -2.57 4.09
CA TRP A 25 10.64 -1.65 3.08
C TRP A 25 9.40 -1.00 2.47
N ILE A 26 9.34 0.32 2.41
CA ILE A 26 8.20 1.03 1.84
C ILE A 26 8.71 2.00 0.77
N PHE A 27 8.13 1.90 -0.43
CA PHE A 27 8.57 2.71 -1.57
C PHE A 27 7.40 3.39 -2.25
N ASP A 28 7.67 4.60 -2.74
CA ASP A 28 6.72 5.36 -3.55
C ASP A 28 6.81 4.90 -5.00
N ALA A 29 5.67 4.69 -5.61
CA ALA A 29 5.55 4.37 -7.04
C ALA A 29 6.52 3.30 -7.53
N PRO A 30 6.60 2.15 -6.85
CA PRO A 30 7.49 1.09 -7.30
C PRO A 30 6.91 0.39 -8.52
N GLU A 31 7.78 0.02 -9.46
CA GLU A 31 7.36 -0.74 -10.62
C GLU A 31 7.32 -2.22 -10.23
N CYS A 32 6.12 -2.73 -9.98
CA CYS A 32 5.94 -4.10 -9.51
C CYS A 32 5.69 -5.04 -10.67
N HIS A 33 6.59 -5.97 -10.86
CA HIS A 33 6.48 -7.00 -11.89
C HIS A 33 5.82 -8.21 -11.28
N LEU A 34 4.55 -8.40 -11.60
CA LEU A 34 3.72 -9.40 -10.97
C LEU A 34 3.69 -10.68 -11.80
N PRO A 35 3.60 -11.84 -11.13
CA PRO A 35 3.65 -13.12 -11.87
C PRO A 35 2.45 -13.35 -12.77
N LEU A 36 1.27 -12.81 -12.44
CA LEU A 36 0.09 -13.04 -13.24
C LEU A 36 0.22 -12.34 -14.58
N ASP A 37 0.29 -13.12 -15.67
CA ASP A 37 0.39 -12.64 -17.04
C ASP A 37 1.54 -11.64 -17.23
N ARG A 38 2.55 -11.72 -16.40
CA ARG A 38 3.70 -10.81 -16.46
C ARG A 38 3.26 -9.35 -16.42
N ARG A 39 2.26 -9.07 -15.60
CA ARG A 39 1.73 -7.71 -15.47
C ARG A 39 2.70 -6.81 -14.73
N VAL A 40 2.77 -5.57 -15.15
CA VAL A 40 3.52 -4.55 -14.44
C VAL A 40 2.53 -3.52 -13.95
N LEU A 41 2.45 -3.34 -12.63
CA LEU A 41 1.62 -2.31 -12.03
C LEU A 41 2.50 -1.40 -11.19
N VAL A 42 2.12 -0.13 -11.13
CA VAL A 42 2.84 0.87 -10.36
C VAL A 42 1.86 1.44 -9.34
N PRO A 43 1.75 0.82 -8.16
CA PRO A 43 0.90 1.39 -7.11
C PRO A 43 1.49 2.69 -6.60
N ASP A 44 0.66 3.50 -5.96
CA ASP A 44 1.17 4.75 -5.40
C ASP A 44 2.21 4.49 -4.33
N ILE A 45 1.98 3.48 -3.49
CA ILE A 45 2.95 3.05 -2.48
C ILE A 45 2.84 1.55 -2.36
N ALA A 46 3.95 0.89 -2.10
CA ALA A 46 3.93 -0.54 -1.77
C ALA A 46 4.96 -0.84 -0.69
N GLY A 47 4.71 -1.92 0.03
CA GLY A 47 5.58 -2.33 1.11
C GLY A 47 5.89 -3.82 1.07
N TRP A 48 7.08 -4.14 1.49
CA TRP A 48 7.58 -5.51 1.56
C TRP A 48 8.11 -5.77 2.96
N ARG A 49 7.79 -6.93 3.51
CA ARG A 49 8.42 -7.35 4.74
C ARG A 49 9.87 -7.68 4.45
N ARG A 50 10.79 -7.20 5.27
CA ARG A 50 12.22 -7.42 5.05
C ARG A 50 12.59 -8.90 5.07
N GLU A 51 11.85 -9.71 5.80
CA GLU A 51 12.08 -11.15 5.81
C GLU A 51 11.80 -11.80 4.46
N ARG A 52 10.90 -11.20 3.65
CA ARG A 52 10.61 -11.71 2.32
C ARG A 52 11.51 -11.07 1.25
N MET A 53 11.97 -9.87 1.48
CA MET A 53 12.85 -9.17 0.57
C MET A 53 13.96 -8.53 1.40
N PRO A 54 14.99 -9.32 1.76
CA PRO A 54 16.04 -8.80 2.65
C PRO A 54 16.77 -7.59 2.11
N GLU A 55 16.88 -7.49 0.79
CA GLU A 55 17.50 -6.34 0.15
C GLU A 55 16.62 -5.84 -0.98
N PRO A 56 16.36 -4.53 -1.04
CA PRO A 56 15.61 -3.99 -2.16
C PRO A 56 16.48 -3.99 -3.42
N PRO A 57 15.87 -3.83 -4.62
CA PRO A 57 16.66 -3.69 -5.83
C PRO A 57 17.65 -2.54 -5.72
N SER A 58 18.88 -2.77 -6.13
CA SER A 58 19.96 -1.82 -5.87
C SER A 58 19.95 -0.62 -6.81
N ASP A 59 19.56 -0.82 -8.04
CA ASP A 59 19.70 0.21 -9.05
C ASP A 59 18.51 0.35 -9.96
N SER A 60 17.41 -0.24 -9.59
CA SER A 60 16.29 -0.33 -10.48
C SER A 60 15.02 -0.05 -9.72
N HIS A 61 14.04 0.44 -10.41
CA HIS A 61 12.72 0.61 -9.85
C HIS A 61 11.85 -0.62 -10.09
N LYS A 62 12.48 -1.70 -10.58
CA LYS A 62 11.77 -2.92 -10.92
C LYS A 62 11.81 -3.88 -9.74
N PHE A 63 10.66 -4.14 -9.18
CA PHE A 63 10.53 -5.05 -8.04
C PHE A 63 9.94 -6.36 -8.53
N LEU A 64 10.72 -7.43 -8.41
CA LEU A 64 10.31 -8.77 -8.85
C LEU A 64 9.65 -9.57 -7.73
N THR A 65 9.85 -9.15 -6.50
CA THR A 65 9.18 -9.77 -5.35
C THR A 65 7.82 -9.12 -5.20
N VAL A 66 6.77 -9.92 -5.06
CA VAL A 66 5.42 -9.40 -4.90
C VAL A 66 5.32 -8.65 -3.57
N PRO A 67 4.77 -7.45 -3.55
CA PRO A 67 4.66 -6.72 -2.29
C PRO A 67 3.67 -7.39 -1.34
N ASP A 68 3.89 -7.17 -0.06
CA ASP A 68 2.97 -7.64 0.98
C ASP A 68 1.80 -6.68 1.15
N TRP A 69 2.02 -5.42 0.85
CA TRP A 69 1.04 -4.36 1.03
C TRP A 69 1.12 -3.39 -0.14
N VAL A 70 -0.05 -2.96 -0.60
CA VAL A 70 -0.17 -1.96 -1.66
C VAL A 70 -1.14 -0.90 -1.19
N CYS A 71 -0.83 0.35 -1.48
CA CYS A 71 -1.71 1.47 -1.21
C CYS A 71 -1.97 2.23 -2.50
N GLU A 72 -3.24 2.39 -2.85
CA GLU A 72 -3.66 3.17 -3.99
C GLU A 72 -4.44 4.38 -3.51
N VAL A 73 -4.09 5.54 -4.03
CA VAL A 73 -4.77 6.78 -3.68
C VAL A 73 -5.65 7.19 -4.85
N LEU A 74 -6.95 7.29 -4.61
CA LEU A 74 -7.88 7.67 -5.66
C LEU A 74 -7.75 9.15 -5.98
N SER A 75 -7.88 9.46 -7.25
CA SER A 75 -7.86 10.83 -7.75
C SER A 75 -8.99 10.97 -8.76
N PRO A 76 -9.31 12.19 -9.21
CA PRO A 76 -10.33 12.34 -10.23
C PRO A 76 -10.07 11.54 -11.51
N SER A 77 -8.79 11.28 -11.80
CA SER A 77 -8.43 10.50 -12.98
C SER A 77 -8.33 9.00 -12.69
N THR A 78 -8.27 8.61 -11.40
CA THR A 78 -8.18 7.21 -11.02
C THR A 78 -9.53 6.83 -10.45
N GLN A 79 -10.38 6.32 -11.28
CA GLN A 79 -11.75 6.02 -10.89
C GLN A 79 -11.85 4.62 -10.28
N SER A 80 -12.99 4.36 -9.68
CA SER A 80 -13.23 3.06 -9.06
C SER A 80 -13.10 1.91 -10.06
N HIS A 81 -13.39 2.14 -11.33
CA HIS A 81 -13.26 1.06 -12.31
C HIS A 81 -11.80 0.68 -12.55
N ASP A 82 -10.86 1.61 -12.37
CA ASP A 82 -9.44 1.27 -12.44
C ASP A 82 -9.07 0.31 -11.31
N MET A 83 -9.62 0.54 -10.13
CA MET A 83 -9.41 -0.37 -9.01
C MET A 83 -10.09 -1.73 -9.24
N LEU A 84 -11.24 -1.74 -9.91
CA LEU A 84 -11.89 -3.00 -10.25
C LEU A 84 -10.99 -3.86 -11.15
N ARG A 85 -10.18 -3.22 -11.97
CA ARG A 85 -9.22 -3.93 -12.82
C ARG A 85 -8.01 -4.40 -12.05
N LYS A 86 -7.50 -3.57 -11.14
CA LYS A 86 -6.27 -3.86 -10.41
C LYS A 86 -6.44 -4.86 -9.28
N MET A 87 -7.53 -4.80 -8.56
CA MET A 87 -7.73 -5.63 -7.38
C MET A 87 -7.61 -7.13 -7.66
N PRO A 88 -8.23 -7.66 -8.74
CA PRO A 88 -8.04 -9.08 -9.03
C PRO A 88 -6.61 -9.44 -9.37
N ILE A 89 -5.87 -8.52 -10.01
CA ILE A 89 -4.47 -8.78 -10.37
C ILE A 89 -3.62 -8.88 -9.11
N TYR A 90 -3.81 -7.95 -8.17
CA TYR A 90 -3.08 -7.99 -6.91
C TYR A 90 -3.38 -9.27 -6.14
N LEU A 91 -4.65 -9.65 -6.08
CA LEU A 91 -5.06 -10.84 -5.36
C LEU A 91 -4.43 -12.10 -5.95
N ALA A 92 -4.54 -12.26 -7.25
CA ALA A 92 -4.02 -13.45 -7.92
C ALA A 92 -2.50 -13.50 -7.87
N SER A 93 -1.85 -12.35 -7.76
CA SER A 93 -0.38 -12.28 -7.69
C SER A 93 0.16 -12.55 -6.29
N GLY A 94 -0.70 -12.55 -5.27
CA GLY A 94 -0.28 -12.88 -3.92
C GLY A 94 -0.07 -11.70 -2.99
N VAL A 95 -0.57 -10.52 -3.35
CA VAL A 95 -0.54 -9.38 -2.45
C VAL A 95 -1.48 -9.65 -1.28
N SER A 96 -1.00 -9.47 -0.06
CA SER A 96 -1.77 -9.83 1.14
C SER A 96 -2.74 -8.76 1.61
N CYS A 97 -2.43 -7.51 1.36
CA CYS A 97 -3.23 -6.40 1.88
C CYS A 97 -3.20 -5.22 0.92
N VAL A 98 -4.35 -4.62 0.68
CA VAL A 98 -4.47 -3.42 -0.16
C VAL A 98 -5.25 -2.36 0.59
N TRP A 99 -4.75 -1.15 0.57
CA TRP A 99 -5.47 0.03 1.04
C TRP A 99 -5.93 0.83 -0.16
N ILE A 100 -7.16 1.31 -0.08
CA ILE A 100 -7.66 2.29 -1.03
C ILE A 100 -7.96 3.55 -0.24
N VAL A 101 -7.23 4.62 -0.55
CA VAL A 101 -7.38 5.91 0.12
C VAL A 101 -8.17 6.83 -0.78
N ASP A 102 -9.29 7.33 -0.27
CA ASP A 102 -10.13 8.28 -1.00
C ASP A 102 -10.07 9.64 -0.28
N PRO A 103 -9.27 10.58 -0.80
CA PRO A 103 -9.14 11.88 -0.14
C PRO A 103 -10.41 12.71 -0.16
N ARG A 104 -11.25 12.52 -1.18
CA ARG A 104 -12.50 13.31 -1.29
C ARG A 104 -13.49 12.90 -0.22
N GLU A 105 -13.57 11.60 0.05
CA GLU A 105 -14.48 11.08 1.06
C GLU A 105 -13.80 10.97 2.41
N ARG A 106 -12.53 11.30 2.49
CA ARG A 106 -11.72 11.17 3.71
C ARG A 106 -11.86 9.78 4.29
N ARG A 107 -11.60 8.79 3.45
CA ARG A 107 -11.86 7.41 3.79
C ARG A 107 -10.69 6.52 3.37
N VAL A 108 -10.40 5.54 4.20
CA VAL A 108 -9.44 4.48 3.88
C VAL A 108 -10.15 3.15 3.99
N GLU A 109 -10.10 2.37 2.93
CA GLU A 109 -10.63 1.01 2.94
C GLU A 109 -9.47 0.05 2.95
N VAL A 110 -9.52 -0.94 3.83
CA VAL A 110 -8.47 -1.94 3.99
C VAL A 110 -9.02 -3.30 3.60
N TYR A 111 -8.37 -3.94 2.65
CA TYR A 111 -8.74 -5.26 2.18
C TYR A 111 -7.63 -6.23 2.47
N ARG A 112 -7.97 -7.41 2.98
CA ARG A 112 -7.03 -8.50 3.20
C ARG A 112 -7.38 -9.67 2.32
N ALA A 113 -6.36 -10.34 1.80
CA ALA A 113 -6.57 -11.56 1.03
C ALA A 113 -6.89 -12.71 1.97
N GLY A 114 -7.93 -13.46 1.65
CA GLY A 114 -8.30 -14.65 2.41
C GLY A 114 -9.13 -15.58 1.56
N ASP A 115 -8.75 -16.84 1.50
CA ASP A 115 -9.49 -17.89 0.76
C ASP A 115 -9.75 -17.51 -0.70
N GLY A 116 -8.77 -16.86 -1.33
CA GLY A 116 -8.89 -16.49 -2.73
C GLY A 116 -9.77 -15.29 -3.01
N GLU A 117 -10.12 -14.53 -1.99
CA GLU A 117 -10.97 -13.36 -2.12
C GLU A 117 -10.41 -12.19 -1.32
N TRP A 118 -10.84 -10.99 -1.67
CA TRP A 118 -10.58 -9.83 -0.84
C TRP A 118 -11.65 -9.74 0.24
N LEU A 119 -11.21 -9.65 1.48
CA LEU A 119 -12.09 -9.43 2.63
C LEU A 119 -11.98 -7.97 3.02
N ASP A 120 -13.11 -7.29 3.11
CA ASP A 120 -13.16 -5.90 3.54
C ASP A 120 -13.05 -5.89 5.06
N VAL A 121 -11.88 -5.55 5.56
CA VAL A 121 -11.60 -5.67 6.99
C VAL A 121 -11.98 -4.40 7.75
N VAL A 122 -11.64 -3.25 7.19
CA VAL A 122 -11.84 -1.97 7.86
C VAL A 122 -12.17 -0.89 6.84
N ALA A 123 -13.10 -0.03 7.20
CA ALA A 123 -13.31 1.23 6.50
C ALA A 123 -13.31 2.32 7.55
N VAL A 124 -12.37 3.25 7.45
CA VAL A 124 -12.20 4.32 8.42
C VAL A 124 -12.40 5.65 7.72
N GLU A 125 -13.20 6.51 8.33
CA GLU A 125 -13.47 7.83 7.79
C GLU A 125 -12.97 8.91 8.75
N GLY A 126 -12.71 10.07 8.21
CA GLY A 126 -12.34 11.23 9.00
C GLY A 126 -10.85 11.37 9.17
N GLN A 127 -10.48 12.15 10.17
CA GLN A 127 -9.08 12.44 10.48
C GLN A 127 -8.78 11.91 11.85
N GLY A 128 -7.53 11.63 12.11
CA GLY A 128 -7.11 11.25 13.43
C GLY A 128 -6.21 10.04 13.39
N LEU A 129 -6.10 9.41 14.55
CA LEU A 129 -5.19 8.29 14.74
C LEU A 129 -5.90 6.98 14.48
N ALA A 130 -5.21 6.06 13.83
CA ALA A 130 -5.78 4.75 13.54
C ALA A 130 -4.70 3.70 13.49
N ARG A 131 -5.08 2.47 13.83
CA ARG A 131 -4.21 1.31 13.68
C ARG A 131 -4.80 0.47 12.57
N LEU A 132 -4.12 0.45 11.44
CA LEU A 132 -4.64 -0.19 10.24
C LEU A 132 -3.75 -1.37 9.83
N PRO A 133 -4.34 -2.55 9.57
CA PRO A 133 -3.54 -3.67 9.08
C PRO A 133 -2.85 -3.30 7.77
N PRO A 134 -1.65 -3.75 7.50
CA PRO A 134 -0.83 -4.65 8.32
C PRO A 134 0.04 -3.94 9.34
N PHE A 135 -0.17 -2.64 9.56
CA PHE A 135 0.64 -1.84 10.46
C PHE A 135 -0.06 -1.55 11.78
N ASP A 136 -0.93 -2.44 12.20
CA ASP A 136 -1.75 -2.22 13.39
C ASP A 136 -0.96 -2.19 14.70
N ALA A 137 0.32 -2.52 14.66
CA ALA A 137 1.19 -2.33 15.81
C ALA A 137 1.56 -0.85 16.01
N VAL A 138 1.33 -0.01 15.01
CA VAL A 138 1.70 1.40 15.03
C VAL A 138 0.45 2.24 14.86
N GLU A 139 0.34 3.29 15.65
CA GLU A 139 -0.76 4.23 15.50
C GLU A 139 -0.38 5.26 14.44
N LEU A 140 -1.18 5.37 13.41
CA LEU A 140 -0.90 6.24 12.27
C LEU A 140 -1.79 7.47 12.34
N ASP A 141 -1.21 8.63 12.03
CA ASP A 141 -1.97 9.88 11.95
C ASP A 141 -2.44 10.06 10.51
N MET A 142 -3.75 9.96 10.31
CA MET A 142 -4.35 10.07 8.99
C MET A 142 -4.58 11.51 8.54
N ALA A 143 -4.50 12.47 9.43
CA ALA A 143 -4.83 13.85 9.09
C ALA A 143 -4.07 14.38 7.87
N PRO A 144 -2.75 14.17 7.75
CA PRO A 144 -2.03 14.67 6.57
C PRO A 144 -2.46 14.03 5.27
N TRP A 145 -3.06 12.84 5.31
CA TRP A 145 -3.43 12.12 4.10
C TRP A 145 -4.57 12.80 3.37
N PHE A 146 -5.42 13.49 4.11
CA PHE A 146 -6.61 14.13 3.55
C PHE A 146 -6.47 15.65 3.47
N ALA A 147 -5.33 16.18 3.84
CA ALA A 147 -5.09 17.61 3.75
C ALA A 147 -4.99 18.03 2.29
N SER A 148 -5.63 19.11 1.95
CA SER A 148 -5.60 19.59 0.57
C SER A 148 -4.35 20.38 0.28
#